data_4a78cfd9c1bff966790990cf962cb1f9
#
_entry.id   4a78cfd9c1bff966790990cf962cb1f9
#
_cell.length_a   1.000
_cell.length_b   1.000
_cell.length_c   1.000
_cell.angle_alpha   90.00
_cell.angle_beta   90.00
_cell.angle_gamma   90.00
#
_symmetry.space_group_name_H-M   'P 1'
#
loop_
_entity.id
_entity.type
_entity.pdbx_description
1 polymer ?
#
loop_
_entity_poly.entity_id
_entity_poly.type
_entity_poly.pdbx_seq_one_letter_code
_entity_poly.pdbx_strand_id
1 'polypeptide(L)'
;IYKSSEKVSHLALKEYDWLRDLVEIMDKEANTEHSLEYTKLQMFQDNVFCFTPKGEVIKLPRGATPIDFAYAVHTKIGDTLDSCEINGRGSPLQSILKNGDLVHINGSKKAFPELHWLTFAVTGKARAAIRRYWQSKKNTNFQIEKKYISSLCIKIPNVPGKLGEVSGLIGFHQNNIINMEIIEKKKDY
;
A
#
# COMPACT_ATOMS: atom_id res chain seq x y z
N ILE A 1 -7.30 -40.41 -28.76
CA ILE A 1 -7.75 -38.98 -28.76
C ILE A 1 -8.74 -38.80 -27.61
N TYR A 2 -8.34 -38.94 -26.35
CA TYR A 2 -9.17 -38.56 -25.18
C TYR A 2 -8.26 -38.44 -23.93
N LYS A 3 -7.35 -37.45 -23.90
CA LYS A 3 -6.53 -37.14 -22.70
C LYS A 3 -6.44 -35.67 -22.36
N SER A 4 -7.21 -34.81 -23.02
CA SER A 4 -7.22 -33.35 -22.75
C SER A 4 -8.43 -32.89 -21.92
N SER A 5 -9.41 -33.76 -21.69
CA SER A 5 -10.66 -33.41 -21.01
C SER A 5 -10.56 -33.49 -19.46
N GLU A 6 -9.69 -34.32 -18.90
CA GLU A 6 -9.57 -34.48 -17.45
C GLU A 6 -8.80 -33.35 -16.74
N LYS A 7 -7.86 -32.71 -17.44
CA LYS A 7 -7.13 -31.56 -16.84
C LYS A 7 -7.97 -30.31 -16.76
N VAL A 8 -8.96 -30.14 -17.64
CA VAL A 8 -9.86 -28.97 -17.64
C VAL A 8 -10.91 -29.12 -16.55
N SER A 9 -11.38 -30.33 -16.25
CA SER A 9 -12.36 -30.57 -15.18
C SER A 9 -11.78 -30.39 -13.79
N HIS A 10 -10.49 -30.70 -13.56
CA HIS A 10 -9.84 -30.52 -12.25
C HIS A 10 -9.50 -29.05 -11.93
N LEU A 11 -9.23 -28.24 -12.94
CA LEU A 11 -9.06 -26.79 -12.78
C LEU A 11 -10.40 -26.10 -12.53
N ALA A 12 -11.45 -26.49 -13.27
CA ALA A 12 -12.79 -25.94 -13.06
C ALA A 12 -13.38 -26.32 -11.69
N LEU A 13 -13.07 -27.50 -11.15
CA LEU A 13 -13.52 -27.93 -9.81
C LEU A 13 -12.87 -27.12 -8.68
N LYS A 14 -11.60 -26.72 -8.80
CA LYS A 14 -10.94 -25.85 -7.83
C LYS A 14 -11.47 -24.41 -7.85
N GLU A 15 -11.93 -23.94 -9.00
CA GLU A 15 -12.53 -22.62 -9.13
C GLU A 15 -13.86 -22.46 -8.37
N TYR A 16 -14.54 -23.57 -8.07
CA TYR A 16 -15.82 -23.57 -7.37
C TYR A 16 -15.76 -24.13 -5.92
N ASP A 17 -14.57 -24.55 -5.44
CA ASP A 17 -14.43 -25.08 -4.07
C ASP A 17 -14.84 -24.01 -3.02
N TRP A 18 -14.50 -22.76 -3.25
CA TRP A 18 -14.94 -21.66 -2.40
C TRP A 18 -16.47 -21.45 -2.41
N LEU A 19 -17.12 -21.68 -3.60
CA LEU A 19 -18.58 -21.56 -3.72
C LEU A 19 -19.23 -22.72 -2.98
N ARG A 20 -18.63 -23.90 -2.98
CA ARG A 20 -19.09 -25.05 -2.23
C ARG A 20 -18.90 -24.85 -0.74
N ASP A 21 -17.75 -24.32 -0.31
CA ASP A 21 -17.50 -23.96 1.08
C ASP A 21 -18.48 -22.86 1.54
N LEU A 22 -18.82 -21.93 0.67
CA LEU A 22 -19.81 -20.89 0.92
C LEU A 22 -21.22 -21.52 1.09
N VAL A 23 -21.61 -22.42 0.19
CA VAL A 23 -22.88 -23.13 0.25
C VAL A 23 -22.92 -24.06 1.48
N GLU A 24 -21.83 -24.75 1.80
CA GLU A 24 -21.72 -25.62 2.97
C GLU A 24 -21.80 -24.83 4.30
N ILE A 25 -21.26 -23.62 4.34
CA ILE A 25 -21.41 -22.70 5.47
C ILE A 25 -22.87 -22.23 5.59
N MET A 26 -23.52 -21.98 4.46
CA MET A 26 -24.93 -21.59 4.42
C MET A 26 -25.87 -22.73 4.84
N ASP A 27 -25.59 -23.97 4.43
CA ASP A 27 -26.42 -25.16 4.74
C ASP A 27 -26.27 -25.63 6.20
N LYS A 28 -25.06 -25.57 6.75
CA LYS A 28 -24.84 -26.03 8.16
C LYS A 28 -25.52 -25.16 9.20
N GLU A 29 -25.96 -23.96 8.84
CA GLU A 29 -26.51 -22.99 9.77
C GLU A 29 -27.96 -22.61 9.50
N ALA A 30 -28.64 -23.34 8.62
CA ALA A 30 -30.09 -23.17 8.34
C ALA A 30 -31.01 -23.42 9.57
N ASN A 31 -30.44 -23.87 10.68
CA ASN A 31 -31.19 -24.23 11.89
C ASN A 31 -31.06 -23.26 13.05
N THR A 32 -30.48 -22.10 12.91
CA THR A 32 -30.36 -21.16 14.02
C THR A 32 -30.68 -19.72 13.59
N GLU A 33 -31.90 -19.33 13.85
CA GLU A 33 -32.48 -17.99 13.96
C GLU A 33 -32.06 -16.88 12.99
N HIS A 34 -33.05 -16.21 12.41
CA HIS A 34 -33.04 -15.05 11.51
C HIS A 34 -31.97 -13.94 11.80
N SER A 35 -31.48 -13.89 13.03
CA SER A 35 -30.46 -12.93 13.46
C SER A 35 -29.07 -13.18 12.87
N LEU A 36 -28.70 -14.46 12.64
CA LEU A 36 -27.42 -14.86 12.08
C LEU A 36 -27.37 -14.68 10.56
N GLU A 37 -28.48 -14.86 9.86
CA GLU A 37 -28.57 -14.61 8.42
C GLU A 37 -28.30 -13.13 8.07
N TYR A 38 -28.86 -12.20 8.84
CA TYR A 38 -28.63 -10.77 8.67
C TYR A 38 -27.15 -10.41 8.88
N THR A 39 -26.53 -10.96 9.92
CA THR A 39 -25.11 -10.70 10.22
C THR A 39 -24.18 -11.26 9.13
N LYS A 40 -24.52 -12.44 8.58
CA LYS A 40 -23.78 -13.05 7.47
C LYS A 40 -23.95 -12.27 6.17
N LEU A 41 -25.17 -11.92 5.80
CA LEU A 41 -25.43 -11.08 4.62
C LEU A 41 -24.70 -9.74 4.72
N GLN A 42 -24.62 -9.16 5.91
CA GLN A 42 -23.90 -7.93 6.17
C GLN A 42 -22.38 -8.13 6.03
N MET A 43 -21.83 -9.26 6.52
CA MET A 43 -20.41 -9.61 6.33
C MET A 43 -20.04 -9.81 4.85
N PHE A 44 -20.97 -10.31 4.03
CA PHE A 44 -20.78 -10.42 2.57
C PHE A 44 -20.93 -9.08 1.85
N GLN A 45 -21.76 -8.18 2.36
CA GLN A 45 -21.89 -6.83 1.79
C GLN A 45 -20.66 -5.96 2.02
N ASP A 46 -19.89 -6.22 3.08
CA ASP A 46 -18.73 -5.44 3.48
C ASP A 46 -17.41 -5.92 2.84
N ASN A 47 -17.44 -7.05 2.14
CA ASN A 47 -16.24 -7.63 1.53
C ASN A 47 -16.40 -7.83 0.02
N VAL A 48 -15.27 -7.82 -0.67
CA VAL A 48 -15.14 -8.21 -2.07
C VAL A 48 -14.17 -9.37 -2.19
N PHE A 49 -14.48 -10.31 -3.08
CA PHE A 49 -13.68 -11.50 -3.36
C PHE A 49 -13.11 -11.36 -4.77
N CYS A 50 -11.79 -11.28 -4.88
CA CYS A 50 -11.08 -11.15 -6.14
C CYS A 50 -10.19 -12.36 -6.36
N PHE A 51 -9.87 -12.64 -7.61
CA PHE A 51 -9.10 -13.81 -8.01
C PHE A 51 -7.70 -13.44 -8.47
N THR A 52 -6.72 -14.26 -8.11
CA THR A 52 -5.41 -14.22 -8.76
C THR A 52 -5.45 -15.00 -10.09
N PRO A 53 -4.52 -14.76 -11.02
CA PRO A 53 -4.41 -15.58 -12.25
C PRO A 53 -4.15 -17.06 -11.99
N LYS A 54 -3.75 -17.43 -10.77
CA LYS A 54 -3.57 -18.82 -10.34
C LYS A 54 -4.83 -19.45 -9.77
N GLY A 55 -5.96 -18.71 -9.71
CA GLY A 55 -7.23 -19.18 -9.16
C GLY A 55 -7.32 -19.06 -7.63
N GLU A 56 -6.41 -18.36 -6.96
CA GLU A 56 -6.52 -18.10 -5.53
C GLU A 56 -7.53 -16.99 -5.25
N VAL A 57 -8.37 -17.15 -4.24
CA VAL A 57 -9.37 -16.17 -3.82
C VAL A 57 -8.79 -15.26 -2.75
N ILE A 58 -8.85 -13.97 -2.96
CA ILE A 58 -8.41 -12.95 -2.02
C ILE A 58 -9.63 -12.18 -1.52
N LYS A 59 -9.89 -12.27 -0.22
CA LYS A 59 -10.94 -11.52 0.47
C LYS A 59 -10.41 -10.14 0.87
N LEU A 60 -11.11 -9.10 0.49
CA LEU A 60 -10.77 -7.69 0.77
C LEU A 60 -12.00 -6.94 1.29
N PRO A 61 -11.84 -5.86 2.05
CA PRO A 61 -12.96 -4.99 2.39
C PRO A 61 -13.50 -4.29 1.15
N ARG A 62 -14.78 -3.93 1.19
CA ARG A 62 -15.41 -3.13 0.14
C ARG A 62 -14.67 -1.80 -0.05
N GLY A 63 -14.48 -1.39 -1.29
CA GLY A 63 -13.70 -0.21 -1.65
C GLY A 63 -12.21 -0.45 -1.80
N ALA A 64 -11.73 -1.69 -1.57
CA ALA A 64 -10.33 -2.05 -1.77
C ALA A 64 -9.88 -1.83 -3.20
N THR A 65 -8.59 -1.58 -3.35
CA THR A 65 -7.91 -1.26 -4.61
C THR A 65 -6.91 -2.35 -4.99
N PRO A 66 -6.37 -2.36 -6.22
CA PRO A 66 -5.27 -3.24 -6.63
C PRO A 66 -4.05 -3.18 -5.71
N ILE A 67 -3.81 -2.05 -5.04
CA ILE A 67 -2.76 -1.93 -4.04
C ILE A 67 -3.08 -2.81 -2.83
N ASP A 68 -4.31 -2.73 -2.31
CA ASP A 68 -4.75 -3.59 -1.21
C ASP A 68 -4.64 -5.06 -1.57
N PHE A 69 -5.03 -5.42 -2.80
CA PHE A 69 -4.93 -6.76 -3.33
C PHE A 69 -3.47 -7.24 -3.38
N ALA A 70 -2.55 -6.44 -3.93
CA ALA A 70 -1.13 -6.78 -4.03
C ALA A 70 -0.52 -7.08 -2.64
N TYR A 71 -0.82 -6.22 -1.65
CA TYR A 71 -0.37 -6.44 -0.27
C TYR A 71 -1.09 -7.58 0.44
N ALA A 72 -2.34 -7.88 0.07
CA ALA A 72 -3.05 -9.04 0.61
C ALA A 72 -2.40 -10.34 0.15
N VAL A 73 -2.02 -10.44 -1.11
CA VAL A 73 -1.30 -11.60 -1.67
C VAL A 73 0.07 -11.74 -0.99
N HIS A 74 0.94 -10.76 -1.15
CA HIS A 74 2.25 -10.79 -0.49
C HIS A 74 2.87 -9.38 -0.41
N THR A 75 3.56 -9.07 0.69
CA THR A 75 4.20 -7.76 0.90
C THR A 75 5.18 -7.40 -0.22
N LYS A 76 6.00 -8.34 -0.70
CA LYS A 76 6.92 -8.09 -1.82
C LYS A 76 6.19 -7.70 -3.11
N ILE A 77 5.02 -8.28 -3.37
CA ILE A 77 4.22 -7.95 -4.57
C ILE A 77 3.73 -6.50 -4.45
N GLY A 78 3.25 -6.10 -3.27
CA GLY A 78 2.88 -4.72 -3.00
C GLY A 78 4.05 -3.74 -3.10
N ASP A 79 5.23 -4.12 -2.58
CA ASP A 79 6.42 -3.27 -2.60
C ASP A 79 7.01 -3.08 -4.01
N THR A 80 6.76 -4.01 -4.94
CA THR A 80 7.26 -3.96 -6.32
C THR A 80 6.15 -3.66 -7.34
N LEU A 81 4.96 -3.32 -6.89
CA LEU A 81 3.81 -3.01 -7.74
C LEU A 81 4.10 -1.84 -8.67
N ASP A 82 3.96 -2.08 -9.97
CA ASP A 82 4.18 -1.12 -11.04
C ASP A 82 2.86 -0.80 -11.76
N SER A 83 2.15 -1.83 -12.19
CA SER A 83 0.87 -1.71 -12.88
C SER A 83 -0.05 -2.88 -12.56
N CYS A 84 -1.30 -2.79 -12.92
CA CYS A 84 -2.25 -3.88 -12.75
C CYS A 84 -3.20 -4.02 -13.95
N GLU A 85 -3.73 -5.22 -14.08
CA GLU A 85 -4.80 -5.55 -15.01
C GLU A 85 -5.99 -6.09 -14.22
N ILE A 86 -7.17 -5.62 -14.53
CA ILE A 86 -8.43 -6.13 -14.00
C ILE A 86 -9.21 -6.74 -15.16
N ASN A 87 -9.52 -8.03 -15.06
CA ASN A 87 -10.22 -8.79 -16.12
C ASN A 87 -9.52 -8.68 -17.50
N GLY A 88 -8.18 -8.74 -17.50
CA GLY A 88 -7.35 -8.66 -18.70
C GLY A 88 -7.23 -7.26 -19.33
N ARG A 89 -7.63 -6.21 -18.61
CA ARG A 89 -7.50 -4.82 -19.07
C ARG A 89 -6.63 -4.03 -18.09
N GLY A 90 -5.65 -3.29 -18.62
CA GLY A 90 -4.86 -2.36 -17.83
C GLY A 90 -5.75 -1.36 -17.08
N SER A 91 -5.55 -1.22 -15.79
CA SER A 91 -6.40 -0.41 -14.92
C SER A 91 -5.57 0.45 -13.96
N PRO A 92 -6.04 1.64 -13.60
CA PRO A 92 -5.39 2.47 -12.59
C PRO A 92 -5.32 1.76 -11.23
N LEU A 93 -4.24 1.98 -10.47
CA LEU A 93 -4.04 1.39 -9.15
C LEU A 93 -5.04 1.87 -8.09
N GLN A 94 -5.75 2.95 -8.36
CA GLN A 94 -6.82 3.51 -7.52
C GLN A 94 -8.22 2.97 -7.85
N SER A 95 -8.34 2.07 -8.83
CA SER A 95 -9.63 1.49 -9.22
C SER A 95 -10.22 0.69 -8.05
N ILE A 96 -11.53 0.82 -7.84
CA ILE A 96 -12.24 0.04 -6.82
C ILE A 96 -12.52 -1.35 -7.37
N LEU A 97 -12.05 -2.37 -6.66
CA LEU A 97 -12.28 -3.78 -7.00
C LEU A 97 -13.71 -4.21 -6.70
N LYS A 98 -14.21 -5.12 -7.52
CA LYS A 98 -15.56 -5.70 -7.42
C LYS A 98 -15.48 -7.21 -7.21
N ASN A 99 -16.57 -7.77 -6.71
CA ASN A 99 -16.69 -9.23 -6.59
C ASN A 99 -16.50 -9.90 -7.95
N GLY A 100 -15.66 -10.94 -7.97
CA GLY A 100 -15.38 -11.72 -9.17
C GLY A 100 -14.26 -11.15 -10.05
N ASP A 101 -13.65 -10.01 -9.70
CA ASP A 101 -12.56 -9.45 -10.49
C ASP A 101 -11.33 -10.37 -10.49
N LEU A 102 -10.82 -10.67 -11.68
CA LEU A 102 -9.54 -11.31 -11.89
C LEU A 102 -8.46 -10.23 -11.93
N VAL A 103 -7.60 -10.20 -10.93
CA VAL A 103 -6.60 -9.14 -10.75
C VAL A 103 -5.20 -9.70 -10.99
N HIS A 104 -4.54 -9.17 -12.01
CA HIS A 104 -3.14 -9.44 -12.31
C HIS A 104 -2.27 -8.24 -11.90
N ILE A 105 -1.26 -8.51 -11.08
CA ILE A 105 -0.31 -7.50 -10.60
C ILE A 105 1.00 -7.65 -11.37
N ASN A 106 1.40 -6.59 -12.04
CA ASN A 106 2.69 -6.49 -12.70
C ASN A 106 3.68 -5.79 -11.78
N GLY A 107 4.78 -6.46 -11.48
CA GLY A 107 5.83 -5.95 -10.62
C GLY A 107 7.08 -5.53 -11.40
N SER A 108 7.76 -4.50 -10.91
CA SER A 108 9.06 -4.08 -11.43
C SER A 108 10.10 -4.01 -10.31
N LYS A 109 11.35 -4.41 -10.61
CA LYS A 109 12.47 -4.24 -9.66
C LYS A 109 12.80 -2.78 -9.34
N LYS A 110 12.35 -1.86 -10.19
CA LYS A 110 12.55 -0.42 -10.03
C LYS A 110 11.36 0.25 -9.35
N ALA A 111 10.21 -0.42 -9.27
CA ALA A 111 9.03 0.12 -8.61
C ALA A 111 9.22 0.11 -7.09
N PHE A 112 8.58 1.04 -6.44
CA PHE A 112 8.54 1.17 -4.98
C PHE A 112 7.19 1.79 -4.57
N PRO A 113 6.74 1.53 -3.33
CA PRO A 113 5.47 2.06 -2.87
C PRO A 113 5.49 3.58 -2.80
N GLU A 114 4.50 4.24 -3.38
CA GLU A 114 4.38 5.68 -3.31
C GLU A 114 3.57 6.12 -2.08
N LEU A 115 3.97 7.22 -1.42
CA LEU A 115 3.28 7.71 -0.23
C LEU A 115 1.83 8.11 -0.51
N HIS A 116 1.55 8.61 -1.72
CA HIS A 116 0.19 9.00 -2.09
C HIS A 116 -0.78 7.80 -2.16
N TRP A 117 -0.29 6.56 -2.27
CA TRP A 117 -1.14 5.36 -2.18
C TRP A 117 -1.89 5.25 -0.86
N LEU A 118 -1.40 5.91 0.19
CA LEU A 118 -2.11 5.97 1.48
C LEU A 118 -3.46 6.69 1.40
N THR A 119 -3.72 7.47 0.35
CA THR A 119 -5.00 8.18 0.17
C THR A 119 -6.12 7.25 -0.27
N PHE A 120 -5.79 6.16 -1.00
CA PHE A 120 -6.76 5.22 -1.55
C PHE A 120 -6.59 3.76 -1.09
N ALA A 121 -5.48 3.40 -0.46
CA ALA A 121 -5.37 2.11 0.20
C ALA A 121 -6.31 2.04 1.42
N VAL A 122 -7.19 1.04 1.44
CA VAL A 122 -8.22 0.86 2.47
C VAL A 122 -7.74 -0.04 3.58
N THR A 123 -6.97 -1.10 3.25
CA THR A 123 -6.57 -2.10 4.24
C THR A 123 -5.46 -1.61 5.17
N GLY A 124 -5.59 -1.95 6.45
CA GLY A 124 -4.54 -1.68 7.44
C GLY A 124 -3.20 -2.34 7.07
N LYS A 125 -3.23 -3.52 6.43
CA LYS A 125 -2.04 -4.27 5.98
C LYS A 125 -1.26 -3.47 4.93
N ALA A 126 -1.93 -2.97 3.88
CA ALA A 126 -1.31 -2.15 2.84
C ALA A 126 -0.75 -0.84 3.43
N ARG A 127 -1.57 -0.11 4.19
CA ARG A 127 -1.17 1.15 4.82
C ARG A 127 0.03 1.00 5.76
N ALA A 128 0.05 -0.06 6.57
CA ALA A 128 1.17 -0.35 7.47
C ALA A 128 2.45 -0.73 6.70
N ALA A 129 2.33 -1.53 5.63
CA ALA A 129 3.46 -1.92 4.80
C ALA A 129 4.10 -0.71 4.10
N ILE A 130 3.28 0.15 3.47
CA ILE A 130 3.74 1.39 2.82
C ILE A 130 4.48 2.29 3.84
N ARG A 131 3.89 2.52 5.03
CA ARG A 131 4.54 3.32 6.07
C ARG A 131 5.86 2.71 6.54
N ARG A 132 5.90 1.39 6.73
CA ARG A 132 7.12 0.67 7.14
C ARG A 132 8.22 0.79 6.09
N TYR A 133 7.90 0.65 4.81
CA TYR A 133 8.84 0.83 3.72
C TYR A 133 9.51 2.21 3.79
N TRP A 134 8.73 3.26 3.92
CA TRP A 134 9.25 4.63 4.00
C TRP A 134 9.98 4.94 5.30
N GLN A 135 9.56 4.37 6.42
CA GLN A 135 10.29 4.48 7.68
C GLN A 135 11.67 3.81 7.59
N SER A 136 11.76 2.63 6.98
CA SER A 136 13.05 1.96 6.79
C SER A 136 13.98 2.78 5.89
N LYS A 137 13.44 3.39 4.83
CA LYS A 137 14.21 4.29 3.94
C LYS A 137 14.65 5.57 4.64
N LYS A 138 13.77 6.19 5.44
CA LYS A 138 14.13 7.35 6.26
C LYS A 138 15.25 7.02 7.24
N ASN A 139 15.15 5.89 7.94
CA ASN A 139 16.19 5.46 8.87
C ASN A 139 17.51 5.17 8.18
N THR A 140 17.49 4.60 6.97
CA THR A 140 18.70 4.35 6.18
C THR A 140 19.31 5.66 5.69
N ASN A 141 18.52 6.57 5.14
CA ASN A 141 19.00 7.88 4.73
C ASN A 141 19.48 8.72 5.92
N PHE A 142 18.75 8.67 7.04
CA PHE A 142 19.14 9.39 8.25
C PHE A 142 20.44 8.86 8.86
N GLN A 143 20.74 7.56 8.73
CA GLN A 143 22.02 6.99 9.15
C GLN A 143 23.18 7.38 8.22
N ILE A 144 22.92 7.47 6.91
CA ILE A 144 23.92 7.93 5.94
C ILE A 144 24.16 9.44 6.10
N GLU A 145 23.08 10.22 6.26
CA GLU A 145 23.17 11.67 6.47
C GLU A 145 23.78 12.05 7.82
N LYS A 146 23.51 11.28 8.89
CA LYS A 146 24.08 11.52 10.23
C LYS A 146 25.60 11.57 10.23
N LYS A 147 26.25 10.91 9.28
CA LYS A 147 27.71 10.93 9.14
C LYS A 147 28.26 12.29 8.68
N TYR A 148 27.41 13.13 8.09
CA TYR A 148 27.80 14.41 7.49
C TYR A 148 26.97 15.61 7.99
N ILE A 149 26.12 15.41 9.03
CA ILE A 149 25.36 16.51 9.63
C ILE A 149 26.24 17.22 10.65
N SER A 150 26.42 18.49 10.45
CA SER A 150 27.09 19.40 11.40
C SER A 150 26.12 20.48 11.83
N SER A 151 26.13 20.83 13.11
CA SER A 151 25.42 21.99 13.63
C SER A 151 26.33 23.19 13.62
N LEU A 152 25.85 24.27 13.02
CA LEU A 152 26.57 25.54 12.96
C LEU A 152 25.72 26.62 13.63
N CYS A 153 26.27 27.27 14.65
CA CYS A 153 25.63 28.39 15.29
C CYS A 153 26.31 29.69 14.81
N ILE A 154 25.56 30.54 14.11
CA ILE A 154 26.07 31.78 13.54
C ILE A 154 25.36 32.95 14.21
N LYS A 155 26.12 33.90 14.71
CA LYS A 155 25.58 35.19 15.19
C LYS A 155 25.63 36.21 14.06
N ILE A 156 24.48 36.67 13.65
CA ILE A 156 24.36 37.70 12.60
C ILE A 156 23.50 38.86 13.13
N PRO A 157 23.74 40.10 12.72
CA PRO A 157 22.87 41.19 13.02
C PRO A 157 21.50 40.97 12.37
N ASN A 158 20.44 41.35 13.06
CA ASN A 158 19.08 41.24 12.52
C ASN A 158 18.81 42.39 11.54
N VAL A 159 19.35 42.27 10.34
CA VAL A 159 19.20 43.24 9.23
C VAL A 159 18.64 42.48 8.02
N PRO A 160 17.67 43.07 7.28
CA PRO A 160 17.15 42.45 6.05
C PRO A 160 18.26 42.00 5.11
N GLY A 161 18.13 40.80 4.58
CA GLY A 161 19.09 40.20 3.61
C GLY A 161 20.25 39.42 4.22
N LYS A 162 20.62 39.61 5.48
CA LYS A 162 21.78 38.90 6.09
C LYS A 162 21.59 37.38 6.16
N LEU A 163 20.39 36.93 6.41
CA LEU A 163 20.08 35.50 6.37
C LEU A 163 20.26 34.90 4.97
N GLY A 164 19.87 35.66 3.93
CA GLY A 164 20.05 35.27 2.53
C GLY A 164 21.53 35.16 2.15
N GLU A 165 22.39 36.09 2.61
CA GLU A 165 23.84 36.01 2.38
C GLU A 165 24.42 34.74 2.99
N VAL A 166 24.08 34.42 4.24
CA VAL A 166 24.58 33.21 4.93
C VAL A 166 24.09 31.94 4.25
N SER A 167 22.83 31.86 3.91
CA SER A 167 22.29 30.68 3.22
C SER A 167 22.86 30.52 1.81
N GLY A 168 23.13 31.61 1.10
CA GLY A 168 23.79 31.62 -0.19
C GLY A 168 25.22 31.10 -0.11
N LEU A 169 26.00 31.51 0.91
CA LEU A 169 27.36 30.99 1.14
C LEU A 169 27.34 29.48 1.43
N ILE A 170 26.41 29.00 2.24
CA ILE A 170 26.25 27.56 2.53
C ILE A 170 25.96 26.79 1.24
N GLY A 171 25.05 27.27 0.41
CA GLY A 171 24.71 26.66 -0.88
C GLY A 171 25.87 26.70 -1.88
N PHE A 172 26.66 27.80 -1.93
CA PHE A 172 27.83 27.92 -2.80
C PHE A 172 28.88 26.83 -2.51
N HIS A 173 29.02 26.43 -1.25
CA HIS A 173 29.90 25.34 -0.84
C HIS A 173 29.26 23.94 -0.95
N GLN A 174 28.20 23.79 -1.76
CA GLN A 174 27.50 22.53 -2.00
C GLN A 174 26.93 21.85 -0.73
N ASN A 175 26.68 22.64 0.30
CA ASN A 175 26.03 22.16 1.52
C ASN A 175 24.53 22.48 1.48
N ASN A 176 23.73 21.66 2.14
CA ASN A 176 22.28 21.84 2.23
C ASN A 176 21.86 22.13 3.68
N ILE A 177 20.96 23.08 3.85
CA ILE A 177 20.37 23.41 5.15
C ILE A 177 19.20 22.47 5.37
N ILE A 178 19.29 21.55 6.34
CA ILE A 178 18.25 20.57 6.69
C ILE A 178 17.24 21.16 7.64
N ASN A 179 17.72 21.94 8.60
CA ASN A 179 16.90 22.64 9.60
C ASN A 179 17.55 23.95 9.99
N MET A 180 16.73 24.94 10.31
CA MET A 180 17.16 26.24 10.80
C MET A 180 16.30 26.67 11.97
N GLU A 181 16.93 27.03 13.06
CA GLU A 181 16.27 27.53 14.25
C GLU A 181 16.85 28.90 14.59
N ILE A 182 15.95 29.87 14.77
CA ILE A 182 16.32 31.23 15.15
C ILE A 182 16.19 31.34 16.65
N ILE A 183 17.31 31.52 17.32
CA ILE A 183 17.38 31.70 18.78
C ILE A 183 17.53 33.21 19.08
N GLU A 184 16.44 33.86 19.47
CA GLU A 184 16.51 35.25 19.97
C GLU A 184 17.18 35.25 21.33
N LYS A 185 18.34 35.93 21.45
CA LYS A 185 18.80 36.35 22.77
C LYS A 185 17.98 37.56 23.20
N LYS A 186 17.24 37.45 24.30
CA LYS A 186 16.73 38.61 25.01
C LYS A 186 17.89 39.57 25.25
N LYS A 187 17.72 40.82 24.85
CA LYS A 187 18.61 41.89 25.31
C LYS A 187 18.53 41.91 26.84
N ASP A 188 19.64 41.56 27.47
CA ASP A 188 19.86 41.96 28.84
C ASP A 188 19.97 43.49 28.84
N TYR A 189 19.04 44.14 29.51
CA TYR A 189 19.07 45.58 29.83
C TYR A 189 20.10 45.80 30.93
#